data_304f2f986220300cd9c85d54391715db
#
_entry.id   304f2f986220300cd9c85d54391715db
#
_cell.length_a   1.000
_cell.length_b   1.000
_cell.length_c   1.000
_cell.angle_alpha   90.00
_cell.angle_beta   90.00
_cell.angle_gamma   90.00
#
_symmetry.space_group_name_H-M   'P 1'
#
loop_
_entity.id
_entity.type
_entity.pdbx_description
1 polymer ?
#
loop_
_entity_poly.entity_id
_entity_poly.type
_entity_poly.pdbx_seq_one_letter_code
_entity_poly.pdbx_strand_id
1 'polypeptide(L)'
;MELIASDNRTQEIWSALNTVTDPELDESVTSLKFITSVTIERGDEPRIQFRLPTYWCAPNFAFLMASDMRDAVTEIAWVRNVKVELLDHFSAELINRGVALRQDFRDAFPGETDDDLSAVRKKFLGKAYERRQELLIRHLLACGCEPDWFASSSLGELLQFSMAPEGIALRNLYLFSWRRIHPGCTDESLAFRTLEGVPLDPNDFRTYLRKVANVRRNAEFNAFICRGLLEARTGGTGE
;
A
#
# COMPACT_ATOMS: atom_id res chain seq x y z
N MET A 1 10.37 -13.33 31.61
CA MET A 1 10.76 -12.03 31.00
C MET A 1 11.06 -12.17 29.51
N GLU A 2 11.63 -13.27 29.06
CA GLU A 2 11.94 -13.54 27.64
C GLU A 2 10.70 -13.69 26.73
N LEU A 3 9.63 -14.33 27.19
CA LEU A 3 8.38 -14.52 26.44
C LEU A 3 7.65 -13.20 26.13
N ILE A 4 7.65 -12.23 27.04
CA ILE A 4 7.01 -10.92 26.85
C ILE A 4 7.81 -10.06 25.85
N ALA A 5 9.15 -10.15 25.89
CA ALA A 5 10.01 -9.43 24.95
C ALA A 5 9.89 -9.97 23.51
N SER A 6 9.71 -11.29 23.36
CA SER A 6 9.47 -11.93 22.06
C SER A 6 8.13 -11.51 21.46
N ASP A 7 7.10 -11.37 22.28
CA ASP A 7 5.75 -10.95 21.84
C ASP A 7 5.76 -9.49 21.35
N ASN A 8 6.43 -8.58 22.07
CA ASN A 8 6.56 -7.17 21.69
C ASN A 8 7.34 -7.00 20.37
N ARG A 9 8.44 -7.72 20.17
CA ARG A 9 9.24 -7.69 18.95
C ARG A 9 8.46 -8.20 17.73
N THR A 10 7.73 -9.28 17.92
CA THR A 10 6.84 -9.81 16.87
C THR A 10 5.76 -8.79 16.49
N GLN A 11 5.20 -8.09 17.47
CA GLN A 11 4.21 -7.05 17.25
C GLN A 11 4.80 -5.83 16.50
N GLU A 12 6.04 -5.44 16.78
CA GLU A 12 6.74 -4.40 16.02
C GLU A 12 6.91 -4.79 14.54
N ILE A 13 7.29 -6.05 14.26
CA ILE A 13 7.38 -6.57 12.88
C ILE A 13 6.01 -6.50 12.19
N TRP A 14 4.94 -6.98 12.83
CA TRP A 14 3.59 -6.91 12.26
C TRP A 14 3.14 -5.48 12.01
N SER A 15 3.50 -4.55 12.89
CA SER A 15 3.21 -3.12 12.70
C SER A 15 3.95 -2.55 11.49
N ALA A 16 5.21 -2.90 11.30
CA ALA A 16 5.99 -2.52 10.12
C ALA A 16 5.40 -3.12 8.84
N LEU A 17 5.07 -4.43 8.84
CA LEU A 17 4.45 -5.10 7.69
C LEU A 17 3.08 -4.51 7.33
N ASN A 18 2.33 -4.01 8.31
CA ASN A 18 1.04 -3.36 8.07
C ASN A 18 1.16 -2.03 7.29
N THR A 19 2.35 -1.45 7.21
CA THR A 19 2.60 -0.25 6.38
C THR A 19 2.86 -0.58 4.91
N VAL A 20 3.18 -1.83 4.60
CA VAL A 20 3.42 -2.31 3.25
C VAL A 20 2.10 -2.64 2.57
N THR A 21 1.87 -2.07 1.40
CA THR A 21 0.63 -2.26 0.65
C THR A 21 0.87 -3.01 -0.65
N ASP A 22 -0.11 -3.84 -1.04
CA ASP A 22 -0.20 -4.29 -2.42
C ASP A 22 -0.41 -3.08 -3.33
N PRO A 23 0.43 -2.87 -4.34
CA PRO A 23 0.37 -1.66 -5.17
C PRO A 23 -0.93 -1.55 -5.97
N GLU A 24 -1.53 -2.66 -6.39
CA GLU A 24 -2.75 -2.66 -7.18
C GLU A 24 -4.01 -2.48 -6.32
N LEU A 25 -4.02 -3.12 -5.14
CA LEU A 25 -5.18 -3.16 -4.25
C LEU A 25 -5.23 -1.98 -3.28
N ASP A 26 -4.07 -1.33 -3.03
CA ASP A 26 -3.91 -0.29 -2.02
C ASP A 26 -4.39 -0.74 -0.62
N GLU A 27 -4.17 -2.01 -0.32
CA GLU A 27 -4.45 -2.63 0.98
C GLU A 27 -3.17 -3.23 1.55
N SER A 28 -3.05 -3.25 2.89
CA SER A 28 -1.84 -3.79 3.51
C SER A 28 -1.71 -5.29 3.27
N VAL A 29 -0.46 -5.76 3.12
CA VAL A 29 -0.15 -7.20 2.96
C VAL A 29 -0.65 -8.03 4.14
N THR A 30 -0.80 -7.40 5.32
CA THR A 30 -1.35 -8.04 6.52
C THR A 30 -2.88 -8.16 6.47
N SER A 31 -3.60 -7.11 6.04
CA SER A 31 -5.06 -7.15 5.87
C SER A 31 -5.48 -8.09 4.74
N LEU A 32 -4.66 -8.20 3.70
CA LEU A 32 -4.83 -9.15 2.61
C LEU A 32 -4.49 -10.59 3.00
N LYS A 33 -3.96 -10.82 4.22
CA LYS A 33 -3.55 -12.13 4.73
C LYS A 33 -2.47 -12.81 3.88
N PHE A 34 -1.60 -12.02 3.24
CA PHE A 34 -0.51 -12.57 2.45
C PHE A 34 0.60 -13.15 3.33
N ILE A 35 0.79 -12.63 4.54
CA ILE A 35 1.81 -13.12 5.47
C ILE A 35 1.38 -14.46 6.05
N THR A 36 2.21 -15.49 5.84
CA THR A 36 1.96 -16.86 6.32
C THR A 36 2.68 -17.16 7.63
N SER A 37 3.86 -16.59 7.83
CA SER A 37 4.59 -16.70 9.09
C SER A 37 5.55 -15.55 9.31
N VAL A 38 5.78 -15.23 10.58
CA VAL A 38 6.82 -14.32 11.07
C VAL A 38 7.54 -15.04 12.19
N THR A 39 8.86 -15.23 12.05
CA THR A 39 9.73 -15.82 13.09
C THR A 39 10.95 -14.94 13.28
N ILE A 40 11.57 -15.01 14.47
CA ILE A 40 12.80 -14.27 14.77
C ILE A 40 13.91 -15.31 14.98
N GLU A 41 14.85 -15.35 14.03
CA GLU A 41 16.02 -16.21 14.12
C GLU A 41 17.16 -15.46 14.84
N ARG A 42 17.99 -16.16 15.61
CA ARG A 42 19.16 -15.61 16.35
C ARG A 42 18.88 -14.38 17.21
N GLY A 43 17.60 -14.04 17.45
CA GLY A 43 17.17 -12.93 18.30
C GLY A 43 17.10 -11.55 17.61
N ASP A 44 17.69 -11.37 16.43
CA ASP A 44 17.75 -10.10 15.70
C ASP A 44 17.60 -10.25 14.17
N GLU A 45 17.23 -11.44 13.70
CA GLU A 45 17.05 -11.76 12.27
C GLU A 45 15.60 -12.22 12.00
N PRO A 46 14.66 -11.31 11.73
CA PRO A 46 13.31 -11.67 11.30
C PRO A 46 13.30 -12.45 9.98
N ARG A 47 12.51 -13.52 9.98
CA ARG A 47 12.15 -14.26 8.76
C ARG A 47 10.66 -14.13 8.52
N ILE A 48 10.30 -13.63 7.38
CA ILE A 48 8.94 -13.35 6.95
C ILE A 48 8.65 -14.26 5.76
N GLN A 49 7.62 -15.07 5.87
CA GLN A 49 7.12 -15.87 4.75
C GLN A 49 5.78 -15.33 4.30
N PHE A 50 5.59 -15.22 3.00
CA PHE A 50 4.34 -14.75 2.43
C PHE A 50 3.96 -15.53 1.18
N ARG A 51 2.67 -15.53 0.89
CA ARG A 51 2.07 -16.19 -0.27
C ARG A 51 1.09 -15.26 -0.96
N LEU A 52 1.09 -15.27 -2.27
CA LEU A 52 0.15 -14.50 -3.08
C LEU A 52 -1.07 -15.34 -3.47
N PRO A 53 -2.17 -14.69 -3.87
CA PRO A 53 -3.43 -15.37 -4.23
C PRO A 53 -3.27 -16.45 -5.29
N THR A 54 -2.35 -16.24 -6.24
CA THR A 54 -2.09 -17.21 -7.32
C THR A 54 -0.61 -17.51 -7.47
N TYR A 55 -0.32 -18.68 -8.02
CA TYR A 55 1.04 -19.09 -8.40
C TYR A 55 1.67 -18.18 -9.46
N TRP A 56 0.85 -17.47 -10.23
CA TRP A 56 1.25 -16.62 -11.38
C TRP A 56 0.94 -15.14 -11.19
N CYS A 57 0.86 -14.63 -9.98
CA CYS A 57 0.80 -13.19 -9.74
C CYS A 57 1.99 -12.50 -10.42
N ALA A 58 1.80 -11.26 -10.86
CA ALA A 58 2.83 -10.56 -11.63
C ALA A 58 4.15 -10.42 -10.83
N PRO A 59 5.31 -10.89 -11.37
CA PRO A 59 6.58 -10.91 -10.65
C PRO A 59 7.04 -9.53 -10.14
N ASN A 60 6.75 -8.47 -10.89
CA ASN A 60 7.08 -7.10 -10.51
C ASN A 60 6.35 -6.66 -9.23
N PHE A 61 5.07 -7.02 -9.04
CA PHE A 61 4.33 -6.72 -7.81
C PHE A 61 4.83 -7.56 -6.64
N ALA A 62 5.08 -8.85 -6.89
CA ALA A 62 5.63 -9.74 -5.88
C ALA A 62 7.00 -9.26 -5.38
N PHE A 63 7.88 -8.83 -6.30
CA PHE A 63 9.19 -8.28 -5.97
C PHE A 63 9.09 -6.95 -5.22
N LEU A 64 8.18 -6.05 -5.65
CA LEU A 64 7.91 -4.78 -4.96
C LEU A 64 7.51 -5.01 -3.51
N MET A 65 6.49 -5.85 -3.28
CA MET A 65 6.02 -6.14 -1.94
C MET A 65 7.09 -6.79 -1.08
N ALA A 66 7.85 -7.76 -1.63
CA ALA A 66 8.93 -8.42 -0.90
C ALA A 66 10.05 -7.43 -0.51
N SER A 67 10.42 -6.51 -1.42
CA SER A 67 11.40 -5.46 -1.15
C SER A 67 10.90 -4.48 -0.11
N ASP A 68 9.63 -4.04 -0.22
CA ASP A 68 9.02 -3.10 0.73
C ASP A 68 8.87 -3.71 2.13
N MET A 69 8.52 -5.01 2.23
CA MET A 69 8.50 -5.74 3.50
C MET A 69 9.88 -5.80 4.15
N ARG A 70 10.92 -6.13 3.37
CA ARG A 70 12.31 -6.13 3.85
C ARG A 70 12.69 -4.75 4.38
N ASP A 71 12.44 -3.71 3.60
CA ASP A 71 12.85 -2.35 3.94
C ASP A 71 12.11 -1.84 5.17
N ALA A 72 10.79 -2.03 5.25
CA ALA A 72 9.99 -1.63 6.40
C ALA A 72 10.44 -2.30 7.71
N VAL A 73 10.81 -3.59 7.65
CA VAL A 73 11.26 -4.31 8.85
C VAL A 73 12.71 -3.99 9.20
N THR A 74 13.55 -3.66 8.20
CA THR A 74 14.95 -3.21 8.44
C THR A 74 15.02 -1.88 9.21
N GLU A 75 13.98 -1.02 9.13
CA GLU A 75 13.90 0.23 9.88
C GLU A 75 13.72 0.04 11.40
N ILE A 76 13.37 -1.16 11.85
CA ILE A 76 13.22 -1.46 13.29
C ILE A 76 14.59 -1.52 13.94
N ALA A 77 14.83 -0.72 14.97
CA ALA A 77 16.14 -0.44 15.55
C ALA A 77 16.94 -1.70 16.02
N TRP A 78 16.25 -2.76 16.45
CA TRP A 78 16.91 -4.00 16.91
C TRP A 78 17.14 -5.02 15.79
N VAL A 79 16.61 -4.79 14.60
CA VAL A 79 16.73 -5.72 13.46
C VAL A 79 18.07 -5.53 12.77
N ARG A 80 18.83 -6.61 12.68
CA ARG A 80 20.14 -6.64 12.03
C ARG A 80 20.07 -7.05 10.58
N ASN A 81 19.25 -8.05 10.29
CA ASN A 81 19.04 -8.59 8.94
C ASN A 81 17.61 -9.09 8.80
N VAL A 82 17.06 -9.09 7.60
CA VAL A 82 15.69 -9.53 7.32
C VAL A 82 15.70 -10.52 6.17
N LYS A 83 15.05 -11.66 6.37
CA LYS A 83 14.81 -12.65 5.33
C LYS A 83 13.33 -12.63 4.94
N VAL A 84 13.04 -12.29 3.69
CA VAL A 84 11.69 -12.32 3.11
C VAL A 84 11.63 -13.43 2.07
N GLU A 85 10.64 -14.30 2.20
CA GLU A 85 10.48 -15.48 1.35
C GLU A 85 9.06 -15.53 0.77
N LEU A 86 8.98 -15.41 -0.54
CA LEU A 86 7.76 -15.71 -1.30
C LEU A 86 7.65 -17.22 -1.47
N LEU A 87 6.50 -17.76 -1.11
CA LEU A 87 6.18 -19.18 -1.23
C LEU A 87 5.24 -19.42 -2.42
N ASP A 88 5.33 -20.61 -3.01
CA ASP A 88 4.41 -21.12 -4.04
C ASP A 88 4.17 -20.12 -5.19
N HIS A 89 5.25 -19.64 -5.79
CA HIS A 89 5.18 -18.74 -6.94
C HIS A 89 6.19 -19.18 -8.01
N PHE A 90 5.84 -19.05 -9.30
CA PHE A 90 6.70 -19.56 -10.38
C PHE A 90 8.07 -18.87 -10.47
N SER A 91 8.15 -17.60 -10.02
CA SER A 91 9.42 -16.84 -9.95
C SER A 91 9.95 -16.69 -8.51
N ALA A 92 9.50 -17.51 -7.55
CA ALA A 92 9.88 -17.35 -6.14
C ALA A 92 11.39 -17.34 -5.92
N GLU A 93 12.13 -18.22 -6.59
CA GLU A 93 13.58 -18.32 -6.45
C GLU A 93 14.29 -17.02 -6.88
N LEU A 94 13.93 -16.46 -8.04
CA LEU A 94 14.49 -15.21 -8.54
C LEU A 94 14.14 -14.03 -7.63
N ILE A 95 12.88 -13.94 -7.20
CA ILE A 95 12.41 -12.87 -6.30
C ILE A 95 13.14 -12.95 -4.96
N ASN A 96 13.15 -14.11 -4.33
CA ASN A 96 13.78 -14.30 -3.02
C ASN A 96 15.27 -13.99 -3.05
N ARG A 97 15.97 -14.44 -4.10
CA ARG A 97 17.40 -14.15 -4.30
C ARG A 97 17.65 -12.67 -4.54
N GLY A 98 16.88 -12.03 -5.43
CA GLY A 98 17.04 -10.61 -5.76
C GLY A 98 16.80 -9.72 -4.54
N VAL A 99 15.74 -10.00 -3.77
CA VAL A 99 15.42 -9.27 -2.53
C VAL A 99 16.51 -9.47 -1.47
N ALA A 100 16.99 -10.69 -1.27
CA ALA A 100 18.06 -10.98 -0.30
C ALA A 100 19.37 -10.27 -0.66
N LEU A 101 19.70 -10.16 -1.94
CA LEU A 101 20.89 -9.47 -2.44
C LEU A 101 20.70 -7.95 -2.62
N ARG A 102 19.54 -7.42 -2.28
CA ARG A 102 19.17 -5.99 -2.48
C ARG A 102 19.35 -5.52 -3.93
N GLN A 103 19.09 -6.42 -4.88
CA GLN A 103 19.14 -6.12 -6.30
C GLN A 103 17.93 -5.29 -6.74
N ASP A 104 18.10 -4.52 -7.82
CA ASP A 104 16.97 -3.97 -8.55
C ASP A 104 16.23 -5.07 -9.33
N PHE A 105 14.98 -4.84 -9.68
CA PHE A 105 14.16 -5.81 -10.39
C PHE A 105 14.81 -6.23 -11.72
N ARG A 106 15.38 -5.27 -12.45
CA ARG A 106 16.08 -5.51 -13.72
C ARG A 106 17.26 -6.48 -13.55
N ASP A 107 18.01 -6.35 -12.47
CA ASP A 107 19.15 -7.22 -12.18
C ASP A 107 18.71 -8.62 -11.73
N ALA A 108 17.58 -8.70 -11.02
CA ALA A 108 17.00 -9.98 -10.62
C ALA A 108 16.34 -10.74 -11.79
N PHE A 109 15.84 -10.01 -12.80
CA PHE A 109 15.13 -10.53 -13.97
C PHE A 109 15.75 -10.05 -15.29
N PRO A 110 16.98 -10.45 -15.61
CA PRO A 110 17.68 -9.98 -16.81
C PRO A 110 16.95 -10.42 -18.08
N GLY A 111 16.60 -9.47 -18.93
CA GLY A 111 15.95 -9.69 -20.23
C GLY A 111 14.43 -9.85 -20.21
N GLU A 112 13.78 -9.79 -19.05
CA GLU A 112 12.31 -9.88 -18.97
C GLU A 112 11.61 -8.52 -19.11
N THR A 113 12.29 -7.42 -18.78
CA THR A 113 11.71 -6.08 -18.86
C THR A 113 12.77 -4.99 -18.91
N ASP A 114 12.49 -3.96 -19.71
CA ASP A 114 13.19 -2.67 -19.66
C ASP A 114 12.54 -1.70 -18.66
N ASP A 115 11.40 -2.09 -18.05
CA ASP A 115 10.64 -1.23 -17.15
C ASP A 115 11.30 -1.13 -15.77
N ASP A 116 11.58 0.10 -15.39
CA ASP A 116 11.94 0.45 -14.03
C ASP A 116 10.71 0.35 -13.10
N LEU A 117 10.86 -0.37 -11.99
CA LEU A 117 9.82 -0.44 -10.96
C LEU A 117 9.39 0.94 -10.44
N SER A 118 10.19 1.98 -10.62
CA SER A 118 9.83 3.35 -10.27
C SER A 118 8.61 3.84 -11.05
N ALA A 119 8.51 3.52 -12.35
CA ALA A 119 7.36 3.84 -13.19
C ALA A 119 6.11 3.08 -12.72
N VAL A 120 6.27 1.81 -12.34
CA VAL A 120 5.20 0.99 -11.78
C VAL A 120 4.73 1.57 -10.44
N ARG A 121 5.66 1.89 -9.52
CA ARG A 121 5.36 2.53 -8.23
C ARG A 121 4.61 3.86 -8.43
N LYS A 122 5.08 4.71 -9.34
CA LYS A 122 4.44 6.01 -9.64
C LYS A 122 3.01 5.84 -10.13
N LYS A 123 2.80 4.91 -11.06
CA LYS A 123 1.46 4.59 -11.61
C LYS A 123 0.48 4.16 -10.51
N PHE A 124 0.90 3.26 -9.62
CA PHE A 124 0.03 2.74 -8.57
C PHE A 124 -0.13 3.72 -7.41
N LEU A 125 0.89 4.52 -7.08
CA LEU A 125 0.75 5.64 -6.15
C LEU A 125 -0.30 6.64 -6.65
N GLY A 126 -0.36 6.91 -7.95
CA GLY A 126 -1.40 7.74 -8.56
C GLY A 126 -2.81 7.15 -8.39
N LYS A 127 -2.97 5.84 -8.63
CA LYS A 127 -4.26 5.14 -8.39
C LYS A 127 -4.66 5.17 -6.91
N ALA A 128 -3.73 4.92 -6.00
CA ALA A 128 -3.96 5.00 -4.56
C ALA A 128 -4.38 6.42 -4.14
N TYR A 129 -3.72 7.45 -4.69
CA TYR A 129 -4.08 8.85 -4.46
C TYR A 129 -5.53 9.14 -4.89
N GLU A 130 -5.91 8.79 -6.13
CA GLU A 130 -7.27 9.01 -6.65
C GLU A 130 -8.33 8.25 -5.82
N ARG A 131 -8.04 7.00 -5.45
CA ARG A 131 -8.93 6.18 -4.59
C ARG A 131 -9.13 6.81 -3.20
N ARG A 132 -8.05 7.18 -2.54
CA ARG A 132 -8.07 7.76 -1.19
C ARG A 132 -8.73 9.13 -1.18
N GLN A 133 -8.49 9.92 -2.23
CA GLN A 133 -9.17 11.21 -2.42
C GLN A 133 -10.68 11.02 -2.56
N GLU A 134 -11.12 10.08 -3.40
CA GLU A 134 -12.53 9.80 -3.59
C GLU A 134 -13.24 9.36 -2.31
N LEU A 135 -12.61 8.48 -1.52
CA LEU A 135 -13.15 8.05 -0.23
C LEU A 135 -13.30 9.23 0.75
N LEU A 136 -12.27 10.09 0.85
CA LEU A 136 -12.32 11.27 1.71
C LEU A 136 -13.37 12.28 1.23
N ILE A 137 -13.44 12.56 -0.08
CA ILE A 137 -14.43 13.47 -0.64
C ILE A 137 -15.84 12.97 -0.34
N ARG A 138 -16.15 11.70 -0.50
CA ARG A 138 -17.46 11.12 -0.16
C ARG A 138 -17.82 11.31 1.31
N HIS A 139 -16.86 11.07 2.18
CA HIS A 139 -17.05 11.28 3.61
C HIS A 139 -17.37 12.76 3.92
N LEU A 140 -16.62 13.68 3.34
CA LEU A 140 -16.81 15.12 3.54
C LEU A 140 -18.12 15.63 2.92
N LEU A 141 -18.54 15.12 1.76
CA LEU A 141 -19.87 15.39 1.20
C LEU A 141 -21.00 14.95 2.14
N ALA A 142 -20.83 13.77 2.77
CA ALA A 142 -21.79 13.30 3.78
C ALA A 142 -21.78 14.17 5.06
N CYS A 143 -20.68 14.88 5.34
CA CYS A 143 -20.59 15.91 6.40
C CYS A 143 -21.13 17.29 5.98
N GLY A 144 -21.63 17.46 4.73
CA GLY A 144 -22.23 18.69 4.23
C GLY A 144 -21.28 19.64 3.50
N CYS A 145 -20.05 19.21 3.17
CA CYS A 145 -19.17 20.01 2.31
C CYS A 145 -19.73 20.08 0.89
N GLU A 146 -19.61 21.22 0.24
CA GLU A 146 -20.09 21.46 -1.12
C GLU A 146 -18.94 21.46 -2.15
N PRO A 147 -19.21 21.28 -3.46
CA PRO A 147 -18.18 21.24 -4.52
C PRO A 147 -17.21 22.44 -4.49
N ASP A 148 -17.69 23.64 -4.21
CA ASP A 148 -16.88 24.86 -4.12
C ASP A 148 -15.83 24.78 -3.02
N TRP A 149 -16.15 24.12 -1.90
CA TRP A 149 -15.20 23.93 -0.81
C TRP A 149 -14.01 23.06 -1.25
N PHE A 150 -14.24 22.00 -2.03
CA PHE A 150 -13.15 21.15 -2.53
C PHE A 150 -12.25 21.88 -3.55
N ALA A 151 -12.80 22.84 -4.27
CA ALA A 151 -12.04 23.63 -5.23
C ALA A 151 -11.10 24.66 -4.58
N SER A 152 -11.45 25.14 -3.37
CA SER A 152 -10.77 26.27 -2.73
C SER A 152 -10.08 25.95 -1.41
N SER A 153 -10.46 24.85 -0.73
CA SER A 153 -9.93 24.54 0.59
C SER A 153 -8.42 24.25 0.57
N SER A 154 -7.73 24.81 1.57
CA SER A 154 -6.31 24.57 1.82
C SER A 154 -6.07 23.28 2.62
N LEU A 155 -4.82 22.80 2.65
CA LEU A 155 -4.40 21.72 3.53
C LEU A 155 -4.61 22.07 5.01
N GLY A 156 -4.32 23.31 5.39
CA GLY A 156 -4.53 23.78 6.76
C GLY A 156 -6.01 23.70 7.18
N GLU A 157 -6.93 24.10 6.30
CA GLU A 157 -8.37 23.98 6.53
C GLU A 157 -8.83 22.51 6.62
N LEU A 158 -8.32 21.64 5.73
CA LEU A 158 -8.60 20.21 5.80
C LEU A 158 -8.07 19.57 7.10
N LEU A 159 -6.88 19.98 7.56
CA LEU A 159 -6.30 19.48 8.82
C LEU A 159 -7.10 19.91 10.05
N GLN A 160 -7.67 21.11 10.02
CA GLN A 160 -8.50 21.66 11.10
C GLN A 160 -9.97 21.22 11.04
N PHE A 161 -10.40 20.65 9.91
CA PHE A 161 -11.78 20.20 9.75
C PHE A 161 -12.12 19.10 10.76
N SER A 162 -13.16 19.33 11.56
CA SER A 162 -13.60 18.40 12.60
C SER A 162 -14.32 17.19 11.97
N MET A 163 -13.83 15.99 12.25
CA MET A 163 -14.38 14.74 11.74
C MET A 163 -14.43 13.68 12.83
N ALA A 164 -15.31 12.70 12.66
CA ALA A 164 -15.27 11.44 13.42
C ALA A 164 -13.95 10.68 13.17
N PRO A 165 -13.56 9.73 14.05
CA PRO A 165 -12.30 8.97 13.92
C PRO A 165 -12.12 8.31 12.55
N GLU A 166 -13.19 7.84 11.93
CA GLU A 166 -13.19 7.27 10.58
C GLU A 166 -12.72 8.30 9.52
N GLY A 167 -13.29 9.51 9.56
CA GLY A 167 -12.90 10.59 8.65
C GLY A 167 -11.45 11.03 8.85
N ILE A 168 -10.96 11.04 10.11
CA ILE A 168 -9.54 11.30 10.42
C ILE A 168 -8.64 10.23 9.80
N ALA A 169 -9.03 8.96 9.86
CA ALA A 169 -8.28 7.86 9.23
C ALA A 169 -8.23 8.03 7.71
N LEU A 170 -9.35 8.32 7.05
CA LEU A 170 -9.40 8.59 5.61
C LEU A 170 -8.53 9.79 5.21
N ARG A 171 -8.59 10.89 5.98
CA ARG A 171 -7.73 12.05 5.77
C ARG A 171 -6.24 11.70 5.86
N ASN A 172 -5.84 10.95 6.86
CA ASN A 172 -4.45 10.57 7.05
C ASN A 172 -3.94 9.70 5.89
N LEU A 173 -4.74 8.73 5.43
CA LEU A 173 -4.42 7.90 4.26
C LEU A 173 -4.28 8.75 2.98
N TYR A 174 -5.21 9.70 2.78
CA TYR A 174 -5.14 10.63 1.66
C TYR A 174 -3.89 11.49 1.70
N LEU A 175 -3.60 12.13 2.84
CA LEU A 175 -2.45 13.01 3.02
C LEU A 175 -1.11 12.26 2.86
N PHE A 176 -1.06 10.98 3.21
CA PHE A 176 0.13 10.15 2.97
C PHE A 176 0.47 10.03 1.47
N SER A 177 -0.53 9.78 0.61
CA SER A 177 -0.33 9.76 -0.85
C SER A 177 -0.17 11.16 -1.43
N TRP A 178 -0.94 12.14 -0.92
CA TRP A 178 -0.90 13.53 -1.37
C TRP A 178 0.50 14.14 -1.28
N ARG A 179 1.18 13.98 -0.14
CA ARG A 179 2.53 14.50 0.07
C ARG A 179 3.58 13.86 -0.84
N ARG A 180 3.35 12.63 -1.29
CA ARG A 180 4.23 11.92 -2.22
C ARG A 180 4.01 12.33 -3.67
N ILE A 181 2.77 12.65 -4.04
CA ILE A 181 2.41 13.11 -5.39
C ILE A 181 2.77 14.59 -5.57
N HIS A 182 2.61 15.41 -4.53
CA HIS A 182 2.82 16.85 -4.56
C HIS A 182 3.88 17.27 -3.52
N PRO A 183 5.17 17.02 -3.77
CA PRO A 183 6.22 17.39 -2.84
C PRO A 183 6.37 18.92 -2.74
N GLY A 184 6.85 19.43 -1.59
CA GLY A 184 7.13 20.84 -1.37
C GLY A 184 5.93 21.73 -1.08
N CYS A 185 4.77 21.17 -0.82
CA CYS A 185 3.57 21.93 -0.48
C CYS A 185 3.50 22.33 1.00
N THR A 186 2.80 23.42 1.26
CA THR A 186 2.57 24.03 2.58
C THR A 186 1.09 23.90 2.98
N ASP A 187 0.74 24.32 4.20
CA ASP A 187 -0.65 24.33 4.67
C ASP A 187 -1.56 25.26 3.85
N GLU A 188 -1.00 26.22 3.11
CA GLU A 188 -1.72 27.09 2.19
C GLU A 188 -2.02 26.45 0.84
N SER A 189 -1.38 25.31 0.54
CA SER A 189 -1.60 24.58 -0.70
C SER A 189 -3.01 24.02 -0.75
N LEU A 190 -3.64 24.00 -1.94
CA LEU A 190 -4.98 23.43 -2.13
C LEU A 190 -4.99 21.95 -1.69
N ALA A 191 -5.97 21.62 -0.85
CA ALA A 191 -6.12 20.27 -0.31
C ALA A 191 -6.49 19.25 -1.38
N PHE A 192 -7.34 19.62 -2.36
CA PHE A 192 -7.84 18.71 -3.39
C PHE A 192 -7.41 19.18 -4.78
N ARG A 193 -6.69 18.28 -5.47
CA ARG A 193 -6.17 18.50 -6.82
C ARG A 193 -6.30 17.21 -7.63
N THR A 194 -6.24 17.32 -8.95
CA THR A 194 -6.06 16.14 -9.81
C THR A 194 -4.67 15.54 -9.61
N LEU A 195 -4.42 14.37 -10.18
CA LEU A 195 -3.11 13.73 -10.16
C LEU A 195 -2.02 14.62 -10.78
N GLU A 196 -2.39 15.44 -11.76
CA GLU A 196 -1.53 16.42 -12.47
C GLU A 196 -1.33 17.74 -11.68
N GLY A 197 -1.96 17.86 -10.50
CA GLY A 197 -1.84 19.03 -9.64
C GLY A 197 -2.82 20.18 -9.97
N VAL A 198 -3.79 19.96 -10.87
CA VAL A 198 -4.80 20.95 -11.22
C VAL A 198 -5.88 21.02 -10.14
N PRO A 199 -6.34 22.22 -9.73
CA PRO A 199 -7.49 22.38 -8.82
C PRO A 199 -8.74 21.66 -9.36
N LEU A 200 -9.60 21.16 -8.46
CA LEU A 200 -10.87 20.59 -8.84
C LEU A 200 -11.83 21.69 -9.32
N ASP A 201 -12.47 21.50 -10.48
CA ASP A 201 -13.48 22.44 -10.99
C ASP A 201 -14.87 22.07 -10.43
N PRO A 202 -15.57 23.00 -9.72
CA PRO A 202 -16.92 22.75 -9.24
C PRO A 202 -17.91 22.36 -10.34
N ASN A 203 -17.74 22.90 -11.55
CA ASN A 203 -18.61 22.59 -12.69
C ASN A 203 -18.42 21.17 -13.21
N ASP A 204 -17.20 20.65 -13.14
CA ASP A 204 -16.83 19.29 -13.59
C ASP A 204 -16.71 18.27 -12.44
N PHE A 205 -17.02 18.69 -11.22
CA PHE A 205 -16.82 17.92 -10.00
C PHE A 205 -17.48 16.53 -10.04
N ARG A 206 -18.72 16.45 -10.53
CA ARG A 206 -19.44 15.16 -10.65
C ARG A 206 -18.78 14.22 -11.67
N THR A 207 -18.23 14.76 -12.75
CA THR A 207 -17.52 13.99 -13.77
C THR A 207 -16.20 13.47 -13.22
N TYR A 208 -15.45 14.32 -12.52
CA TYR A 208 -14.24 13.94 -11.81
C TYR A 208 -14.50 12.81 -10.79
N LEU A 209 -15.50 12.96 -9.93
CA LEU A 209 -15.85 11.93 -8.96
C LEU A 209 -16.21 10.59 -9.59
N ARG A 210 -16.93 10.59 -10.72
CA ARG A 210 -17.23 9.35 -11.45
C ARG A 210 -15.96 8.67 -11.96
N LYS A 211 -15.00 9.45 -12.49
CA LYS A 211 -13.70 8.95 -12.96
C LYS A 211 -12.96 8.24 -11.82
N VAL A 212 -12.73 8.93 -10.69
CA VAL A 212 -11.96 8.40 -9.57
C VAL A 212 -12.70 7.27 -8.83
N ALA A 213 -14.03 7.29 -8.80
CA ALA A 213 -14.84 6.19 -8.28
C ALA A 213 -14.69 4.89 -9.08
N ASN A 214 -14.40 4.97 -10.38
CA ASN A 214 -14.09 3.78 -11.18
C ASN A 214 -12.76 3.17 -10.77
N VAL A 215 -11.75 3.98 -10.44
CA VAL A 215 -10.45 3.50 -9.91
C VAL A 215 -10.68 2.73 -8.62
N ARG A 216 -11.46 3.28 -7.69
CA ARG A 216 -11.82 2.60 -6.43
C ARG A 216 -12.54 1.28 -6.65
N ARG A 217 -13.62 1.28 -7.46
CA ARG A 217 -14.41 0.07 -7.73
C ARG A 217 -13.59 -1.05 -8.36
N ASN A 218 -12.68 -0.71 -9.27
CA ASN A 218 -11.78 -1.70 -9.86
C ASN A 218 -10.84 -2.30 -8.82
N ALA A 219 -10.25 -1.48 -7.94
CA ALA A 219 -9.39 -1.97 -6.85
C ALA A 219 -10.17 -2.87 -5.88
N GLU A 220 -11.38 -2.47 -5.46
CA GLU A 220 -12.24 -3.27 -4.58
C GLU A 220 -12.64 -4.61 -5.21
N PHE A 221 -12.99 -4.61 -6.50
CA PHE A 221 -13.29 -5.84 -7.22
C PHE A 221 -12.09 -6.78 -7.30
N ASN A 222 -10.91 -6.25 -7.65
CA ASN A 222 -9.69 -7.03 -7.69
C ASN A 222 -9.34 -7.59 -6.29
N ALA A 223 -9.47 -6.78 -5.24
CA ALA A 223 -9.24 -7.23 -3.86
C ALA A 223 -10.21 -8.34 -3.44
N PHE A 224 -11.47 -8.26 -3.84
CA PHE A 224 -12.45 -9.32 -3.59
C PHE A 224 -12.05 -10.65 -4.28
N ILE A 225 -11.65 -10.58 -5.55
CA ILE A 225 -11.18 -11.76 -6.29
C ILE A 225 -9.92 -12.33 -5.67
N CYS A 226 -8.92 -11.48 -5.35
CA CYS A 226 -7.67 -11.93 -4.75
C CYS A 226 -7.88 -12.62 -3.38
N ARG A 227 -8.77 -12.10 -2.54
CA ARG A 227 -9.11 -12.74 -1.26
C ARG A 227 -9.76 -14.11 -1.46
N GLY A 228 -10.73 -14.21 -2.36
CA GLY A 228 -11.38 -15.49 -2.67
C GLY A 228 -10.42 -16.54 -3.23
N LEU A 229 -9.50 -16.15 -4.10
CA LEU A 229 -8.46 -17.03 -4.63
C LEU A 229 -7.48 -17.50 -3.54
N LEU A 230 -7.08 -16.61 -2.64
CA LEU A 230 -6.20 -16.95 -1.52
C LEU A 230 -6.87 -17.91 -0.55
N GLU A 231 -8.14 -17.66 -0.21
CA GLU A 231 -8.93 -18.55 0.65
C GLU A 231 -9.09 -19.95 0.04
N ALA A 232 -9.39 -20.02 -1.25
CA ALA A 232 -9.48 -21.31 -1.97
C ALA A 232 -8.14 -22.05 -1.96
N ARG A 233 -7.03 -21.33 -2.06
CA ARG A 233 -5.68 -21.92 -2.06
C ARG A 233 -5.23 -22.37 -0.67
N THR A 234 -5.64 -21.70 0.39
CA THR A 234 -5.29 -22.03 1.77
C THR A 234 -6.25 -23.02 2.39
N GLY A 235 -7.53 -23.02 2.00
CA GLY A 235 -8.56 -23.95 2.46
C GLY A 235 -8.44 -25.38 1.92
N GLY A 236 -7.63 -25.59 0.86
CA GLY A 236 -7.37 -26.92 0.29
C GLY A 236 -6.23 -27.72 0.95
N THR A 237 -5.59 -27.19 1.99
CA THR A 237 -4.50 -27.86 2.73
C THR A 237 -4.94 -28.49 4.06
N GLY A 238 -6.26 -28.67 4.23
CA GLY A 238 -6.86 -29.31 5.41
C GLY A 238 -7.49 -30.67 5.06
N GLU A 239 -6.69 -31.63 4.57
CA GLU A 239 -6.92 -33.09 4.66
C GLU A 239 -5.59 -33.82 4.86
#